data_32df224c683e95a3e8a28c1776e71a08
#
_entry.id   32df224c683e95a3e8a28c1776e71a08
#
_cell.length_a   1.000
_cell.length_b   1.000
_cell.length_c   1.000
_cell.angle_alpha   90.00
_cell.angle_beta   90.00
_cell.angle_gamma   90.00
#
_symmetry.space_group_name_H-M   'P 1'
#
loop_
_entity.id
_entity.type
_entity.pdbx_description
1 polymer ?
#
loop_
_entity_poly.entity_id
_entity_poly.type
_entity_poly.pdbx_seq_one_letter_code
_entity_poly.pdbx_strand_id
1 'polypeptide(L)'
;MRPVLITGKAKEVLEHAVKPLIRGFLQDRGLELSEEKTRRTHIEDGFDFLGQNVRKYNGQFLPRPSKKNVKTFLANIRKVIKGNQQATADGLIATLNPNIRGWANFHRHAAAKEPLVHIDTAIFKALWRWARRRHPKQGRRWVANRYCGRVGNDNWRFFGMAKDQEGKPSHHWLSRAAATPVTRDTKIKGDCHPYDPAWEISLEERRGVKMDKTLQGRRTLIHLWKTQGGNGPVCTQPITTLTGWHNHHIVYKTVGGTDGADNRVLIYPNCHRPVHAKGLTVSKPRPVKAPPQMQPGALSHA
;
A
#
# COMPACT_ATOMS: atom_id res chain seq x y z
N MET A 1 12.33 14.75 15.19
CA MET A 1 11.88 13.83 16.25
C MET A 1 10.87 12.86 15.65
N ARG A 2 11.07 11.55 15.77
CA ARG A 2 10.13 10.54 15.27
C ARG A 2 9.11 10.23 16.35
N PRO A 3 7.79 10.24 16.08
CA PRO A 3 6.78 9.87 17.05
C PRO A 3 6.83 8.36 17.33
N VAL A 4 6.70 7.98 18.58
CA VAL A 4 6.61 6.58 19.03
C VAL A 4 5.21 6.37 19.60
N LEU A 5 4.59 5.25 19.26
CA LEU A 5 3.29 4.83 19.79
C LEU A 5 3.48 3.56 20.61
N ILE A 6 3.02 3.60 21.85
CA ILE A 6 3.05 2.46 22.76
C ILE A 6 1.63 2.21 23.27
N THR A 7 1.24 0.95 23.30
CA THR A 7 -0.09 0.53 23.75
C THR A 7 0.02 -0.33 24.99
N GLY A 8 -0.92 -0.19 25.91
CA GLY A 8 -1.02 -0.99 27.14
C GLY A 8 -2.47 -1.32 27.47
N LYS A 9 -2.69 -2.39 28.22
CA LYS A 9 -4.04 -2.83 28.66
C LYS A 9 -4.63 -1.90 29.72
N ALA A 10 -3.80 -1.29 30.56
CA ALA A 10 -4.18 -0.43 31.65
C ALA A 10 -3.35 0.86 31.67
N LYS A 11 -3.95 1.94 32.17
CA LYS A 11 -3.33 3.26 32.29
C LYS A 11 -2.14 3.21 33.24
N GLU A 12 -2.30 2.51 34.37
CA GLU A 12 -1.31 2.38 35.42
C GLU A 12 -0.03 1.72 34.91
N VAL A 13 -0.13 0.70 34.05
CA VAL A 13 1.02 0.03 33.42
C VAL A 13 1.82 1.01 32.56
N LEU A 14 1.13 1.86 31.81
CA LEU A 14 1.79 2.87 30.95
C LEU A 14 2.49 3.95 31.78
N GLU A 15 1.91 4.34 32.93
CA GLU A 15 2.47 5.40 33.78
C GLU A 15 3.60 4.92 34.67
N HIS A 16 3.41 3.77 35.33
CA HIS A 16 4.31 3.33 36.41
C HIS A 16 5.37 2.33 35.93
N ALA A 17 5.15 1.63 34.84
CA ALA A 17 6.14 0.68 34.30
C ALA A 17 6.78 1.19 33.00
N VAL A 18 5.97 1.53 32.01
CA VAL A 18 6.46 1.82 30.65
C VAL A 18 7.13 3.19 30.54
N LYS A 19 6.52 4.24 31.11
CA LYS A 19 7.06 5.61 31.02
C LYS A 19 8.42 5.76 31.70
N PRO A 20 8.66 5.22 32.93
CA PRO A 20 9.98 5.24 33.56
C PRO A 20 11.03 4.48 32.76
N LEU A 21 10.69 3.30 32.25
CA LEU A 21 11.59 2.47 31.44
C LEU A 21 12.05 3.21 30.17
N ILE A 22 11.12 3.87 29.47
CA ILE A 22 11.46 4.67 28.29
C ILE A 22 12.32 5.87 28.68
N ARG A 23 12.02 6.53 29.80
CA ARG A 23 12.80 7.66 30.26
C ARG A 23 14.26 7.25 30.54
N GLY A 24 14.48 6.16 31.28
CA GLY A 24 15.82 5.60 31.51
C GLY A 24 16.53 5.26 30.21
N PHE A 25 15.87 4.52 29.32
CA PHE A 25 16.43 4.16 28.02
C PHE A 25 16.85 5.37 27.16
N LEU A 26 16.10 6.48 27.21
CA LEU A 26 16.43 7.71 26.49
C LEU A 26 17.57 8.48 27.17
N GLN A 27 17.56 8.54 28.50
CA GLN A 27 18.61 9.23 29.29
C GLN A 27 19.98 8.60 29.05
N ASP A 28 20.09 7.27 29.02
CA ASP A 28 21.34 6.56 28.69
C ASP A 28 21.91 6.94 27.32
N ARG A 29 21.10 7.56 26.45
CA ARG A 29 21.46 8.00 25.09
C ARG A 29 21.51 9.50 24.92
N GLY A 30 21.49 10.23 26.04
CA GLY A 30 21.49 11.70 26.03
C GLY A 30 20.22 12.33 25.44
N LEU A 31 19.09 11.60 25.46
CA LEU A 31 17.80 12.05 24.95
C LEU A 31 16.79 12.23 26.08
N GLU A 32 15.91 13.19 25.95
CA GLU A 32 14.83 13.43 26.90
C GLU A 32 13.46 13.22 26.33
N LEU A 33 12.54 12.71 27.15
CA LEU A 33 11.15 12.57 26.82
C LEU A 33 10.44 13.92 26.95
N SER A 34 9.89 14.47 25.85
CA SER A 34 9.14 15.72 25.91
C SER A 34 7.77 15.49 26.57
N GLU A 35 7.55 16.03 27.76
CA GLU A 35 6.29 15.91 28.51
C GLU A 35 5.12 16.58 27.74
N GLU A 36 5.32 17.73 27.09
CA GLU A 36 4.28 18.40 26.31
C GLU A 36 3.78 17.58 25.13
N LYS A 37 4.65 16.76 24.52
CA LYS A 37 4.35 15.94 23.34
C LYS A 37 3.95 14.52 23.71
N THR A 38 4.16 14.11 24.96
CA THR A 38 3.77 12.79 25.45
C THR A 38 2.33 12.84 25.92
N ARG A 39 1.45 12.21 25.16
CA ARG A 39 0.02 12.19 25.47
C ARG A 39 -0.45 10.76 25.69
N ARG A 40 -1.30 10.60 26.70
CA ARG A 40 -2.10 9.38 26.90
C ARG A 40 -3.50 9.64 26.38
N THR A 41 -4.04 8.68 25.68
CA THR A 41 -5.39 8.79 25.13
C THR A 41 -6.05 7.42 25.20
N HIS A 42 -7.28 7.37 25.67
CA HIS A 42 -8.07 6.15 25.60
C HIS A 42 -8.39 5.83 24.14
N ILE A 43 -8.38 4.56 23.77
CA ILE A 43 -8.56 4.15 22.36
C ILE A 43 -9.97 4.49 21.82
N GLU A 44 -10.95 4.64 22.69
CA GLU A 44 -12.31 5.07 22.32
C GLU A 44 -12.41 6.57 22.07
N ASP A 45 -11.58 7.39 22.71
CA ASP A 45 -11.48 8.82 22.41
C ASP A 45 -10.78 9.05 21.07
N GLY A 46 -9.78 8.21 20.78
CA GLY A 46 -9.01 8.25 19.56
C GLY A 46 -7.94 9.35 19.53
N PHE A 47 -6.97 9.18 18.67
CA PHE A 47 -5.89 10.15 18.45
C PHE A 47 -5.38 10.10 17.02
N ASP A 48 -4.75 11.19 16.60
CA ASP A 48 -4.14 11.29 15.28
C ASP A 48 -2.68 10.85 15.33
N PHE A 49 -2.33 9.83 14.52
CA PHE A 49 -0.97 9.31 14.40
C PHE A 49 -0.63 9.07 12.93
N LEU A 50 0.49 9.63 12.46
CA LEU A 50 0.98 9.51 11.07
C LEU A 50 -0.10 9.80 10.01
N GLY A 51 -0.92 10.81 10.24
CA GLY A 51 -1.97 11.22 9.31
C GLY A 51 -3.24 10.36 9.33
N GLN A 52 -3.31 9.40 10.25
CA GLN A 52 -4.48 8.57 10.48
C GLN A 52 -5.07 8.85 11.86
N ASN A 53 -6.38 8.84 11.97
CA ASN A 53 -7.10 8.81 13.25
C ASN A 53 -7.26 7.37 13.68
N VAL A 54 -6.66 7.03 14.81
CA VAL A 54 -6.65 5.70 15.43
C VAL A 54 -7.69 5.67 16.52
N ARG A 55 -8.76 4.89 16.32
CA ARG A 55 -9.89 4.85 17.25
C ARG A 55 -10.64 3.52 17.20
N LYS A 56 -11.25 3.12 18.32
CA LYS A 56 -12.29 2.10 18.34
C LYS A 56 -13.68 2.75 18.26
N TYR A 57 -14.53 2.20 17.40
CA TYR A 57 -15.93 2.58 17.27
C TYR A 57 -16.77 1.35 17.63
N ASN A 58 -17.58 1.44 18.69
CA ASN A 58 -18.39 0.33 19.17
C ASN A 58 -17.58 -0.98 19.31
N GLY A 59 -16.42 -0.90 19.96
CA GLY A 59 -15.53 -2.04 20.17
C GLY A 59 -14.69 -2.44 18.94
N GLN A 60 -14.98 -1.95 17.73
CA GLN A 60 -14.25 -2.26 16.51
C GLN A 60 -13.14 -1.25 16.25
N PHE A 61 -11.91 -1.74 16.05
CA PHE A 61 -10.78 -0.92 15.65
C PHE A 61 -10.91 -0.49 14.18
N LEU A 62 -11.01 0.81 13.95
CA LEU A 62 -11.25 1.35 12.62
C LEU A 62 -10.38 2.59 12.36
N PRO A 63 -9.14 2.41 11.88
CA PRO A 63 -8.30 3.55 11.50
C PRO A 63 -8.89 4.25 10.28
N ARG A 64 -8.89 5.59 10.31
CA ARG A 64 -9.38 6.45 9.21
C ARG A 64 -8.35 7.53 8.90
N PRO A 65 -8.33 8.11 7.68
CA PRO A 65 -7.57 9.34 7.44
C PRO A 65 -8.00 10.42 8.42
N SER A 66 -7.04 11.08 9.08
CA SER A 66 -7.37 12.14 10.04
C SER A 66 -7.97 13.35 9.30
N LYS A 67 -8.92 14.03 9.95
CA LYS A 67 -9.54 15.26 9.40
C LYS A 67 -8.49 16.32 9.06
N LYS A 68 -7.45 16.44 9.89
CA LYS A 68 -6.32 17.35 9.68
C LYS A 68 -5.55 16.97 8.41
N ASN A 69 -5.26 15.69 8.21
CA ASN A 69 -4.52 15.20 7.02
C ASN A 69 -5.31 15.46 5.74
N VAL A 70 -6.61 15.12 5.71
CA VAL A 70 -7.51 15.42 4.57
C VAL A 70 -7.53 16.91 4.25
N LYS A 71 -7.67 17.77 5.26
CA LYS A 71 -7.69 19.24 5.10
C LYS A 71 -6.38 19.76 4.52
N THR A 72 -5.26 19.29 5.05
CA THR A 72 -3.91 19.65 4.57
C THR A 72 -3.69 19.21 3.13
N PHE A 73 -4.04 17.96 2.80
CA PHE A 73 -3.94 17.45 1.44
C PHE A 73 -4.75 18.30 0.45
N LEU A 74 -6.02 18.58 0.77
CA LEU A 74 -6.88 19.41 -0.08
C LEU A 74 -6.36 20.86 -0.20
N ALA A 75 -5.76 21.41 0.85
CA ALA A 75 -5.12 22.72 0.79
C ALA A 75 -3.94 22.73 -0.20
N ASN A 76 -3.08 21.71 -0.14
CA ASN A 76 -1.95 21.55 -1.06
C ASN A 76 -2.41 21.38 -2.51
N ILE A 77 -3.41 20.53 -2.77
CA ILE A 77 -4.00 20.38 -4.11
C ILE A 77 -4.55 21.72 -4.63
N ARG A 78 -5.27 22.45 -3.79
CA ARG A 78 -5.80 23.78 -4.18
C ARG A 78 -4.69 24.79 -4.45
N LYS A 79 -3.59 24.73 -3.71
CA LYS A 79 -2.39 25.57 -3.94
C LYS A 79 -1.77 25.25 -5.31
N VAL A 80 -1.62 23.97 -5.65
CA VAL A 80 -1.12 23.53 -6.96
C VAL A 80 -2.04 24.04 -8.08
N ILE A 81 -3.36 23.87 -7.96
CA ILE A 81 -4.32 24.32 -8.98
C ILE A 81 -4.29 25.85 -9.14
N LYS A 82 -4.17 26.60 -8.04
CA LYS A 82 -4.09 28.06 -8.08
C LYS A 82 -2.77 28.57 -8.68
N GLY A 83 -1.66 27.90 -8.39
CA GLY A 83 -0.35 28.27 -8.93
C GLY A 83 -0.21 27.97 -10.43
N ASN A 84 -1.04 27.07 -10.97
CA ASN A 84 -0.97 26.63 -12.37
C ASN A 84 -2.15 27.16 -13.23
N GLN A 85 -2.46 28.43 -13.15
CA GLN A 85 -3.57 29.04 -13.88
C GLN A 85 -3.36 29.03 -15.40
N GLN A 86 -2.13 29.16 -15.86
CA GLN A 86 -1.75 29.18 -17.27
C GLN A 86 -1.46 27.77 -17.85
N ALA A 87 -1.34 26.75 -17.00
CA ALA A 87 -1.01 25.41 -17.43
C ALA A 87 -2.10 24.82 -18.34
N THR A 88 -1.73 23.92 -19.24
CA THR A 88 -2.68 23.10 -19.97
C THR A 88 -3.42 22.16 -19.03
N ALA A 89 -4.62 21.69 -19.40
CA ALA A 89 -5.35 20.73 -18.57
C ALA A 89 -4.56 19.44 -18.37
N ASP A 90 -3.87 18.97 -19.42
CA ASP A 90 -2.98 17.82 -19.39
C ASP A 90 -1.82 18.00 -18.40
N GLY A 91 -1.06 19.10 -18.50
CA GLY A 91 0.04 19.40 -17.60
C GLY A 91 -0.39 19.50 -16.12
N LEU A 92 -1.59 20.07 -15.89
CA LEU A 92 -2.16 20.13 -14.54
C LEU A 92 -2.53 18.73 -14.03
N ILE A 93 -3.13 17.88 -14.86
CA ILE A 93 -3.44 16.49 -14.52
C ILE A 93 -2.17 15.68 -14.25
N ALA A 94 -1.13 15.86 -15.07
CA ALA A 94 0.16 15.20 -14.88
C ALA A 94 0.77 15.51 -13.51
N THR A 95 0.62 16.74 -13.03
CA THR A 95 1.07 17.16 -11.70
C THR A 95 0.19 16.62 -10.56
N LEU A 96 -1.14 16.56 -10.77
CA LEU A 96 -2.10 16.15 -9.74
C LEU A 96 -2.16 14.63 -9.55
N ASN A 97 -2.09 13.85 -10.62
CA ASN A 97 -2.28 12.40 -10.58
C ASN A 97 -1.31 11.66 -9.64
N PRO A 98 0.01 11.95 -9.62
CA PRO A 98 0.93 11.33 -8.65
C PRO A 98 0.55 11.63 -7.20
N ASN A 99 0.16 12.88 -6.91
CA ASN A 99 -0.26 13.30 -5.57
C ASN A 99 -1.54 12.58 -5.12
N ILE A 100 -2.54 12.50 -5.99
CA ILE A 100 -3.82 11.82 -5.70
C ILE A 100 -3.58 10.33 -5.46
N ARG A 101 -2.85 9.67 -6.36
CA ARG A 101 -2.54 8.24 -6.24
C ARG A 101 -1.68 7.93 -5.02
N GLY A 102 -0.66 8.75 -4.75
CA GLY A 102 0.22 8.59 -3.58
C GLY A 102 -0.56 8.68 -2.28
N TRP A 103 -1.40 9.71 -2.13
CA TRP A 103 -2.24 9.88 -0.94
C TRP A 103 -3.27 8.75 -0.78
N ALA A 104 -3.96 8.37 -1.85
CA ALA A 104 -4.95 7.28 -1.82
C ALA A 104 -4.29 5.93 -1.47
N ASN A 105 -3.12 5.63 -2.04
CA ASN A 105 -2.36 4.42 -1.74
C ASN A 105 -1.86 4.38 -0.28
N PHE A 106 -1.44 5.53 0.27
CA PHE A 106 -1.03 5.61 1.67
C PHE A 106 -2.19 5.25 2.62
N HIS A 107 -3.41 5.67 2.29
CA HIS A 107 -4.59 5.42 3.12
C HIS A 107 -5.40 4.17 2.73
N ARG A 108 -4.98 3.39 1.76
CA ARG A 108 -5.73 2.22 1.27
C ARG A 108 -5.95 1.13 2.31
N HIS A 109 -5.14 1.09 3.37
CA HIS A 109 -5.26 0.12 4.47
C HIS A 109 -6.22 0.57 5.58
N ALA A 110 -6.70 1.79 5.51
CA ALA A 110 -7.65 2.39 6.45
C ALA A 110 -9.09 2.34 5.93
N ALA A 111 -10.05 2.63 6.80
CA ALA A 111 -11.45 2.83 6.40
C ALA A 111 -11.60 4.20 5.69
N ALA A 112 -11.08 4.28 4.47
CA ALA A 112 -10.87 5.53 3.75
C ALA A 112 -11.90 5.81 2.65
N LYS A 113 -12.87 4.92 2.39
CA LYS A 113 -13.79 5.06 1.25
C LYS A 113 -14.51 6.40 1.19
N GLU A 114 -15.09 6.82 2.31
CA GLU A 114 -15.79 8.09 2.42
C GLU A 114 -14.86 9.32 2.24
N PRO A 115 -13.70 9.41 2.96
CA PRO A 115 -12.71 10.45 2.70
C PRO A 115 -12.20 10.49 1.25
N LEU A 116 -12.00 9.35 0.58
CA LEU A 116 -11.56 9.30 -0.80
C LEU A 116 -12.59 9.90 -1.76
N VAL A 117 -13.88 9.59 -1.58
CA VAL A 117 -14.98 10.19 -2.36
C VAL A 117 -15.08 11.70 -2.10
N HIS A 118 -14.93 12.12 -0.84
CA HIS A 118 -14.93 13.54 -0.48
C HIS A 118 -13.80 14.30 -1.19
N ILE A 119 -12.60 13.72 -1.24
CA ILE A 119 -11.44 14.29 -1.92
C ILE A 119 -11.69 14.43 -3.41
N ASP A 120 -12.19 13.39 -4.08
CA ASP A 120 -12.51 13.45 -5.51
C ASP A 120 -13.49 14.58 -5.82
N THR A 121 -14.53 14.71 -5.01
CA THR A 121 -15.53 15.78 -5.15
C THR A 121 -14.90 17.17 -4.94
N ALA A 122 -14.04 17.32 -3.93
CA ALA A 122 -13.39 18.59 -3.62
C ALA A 122 -12.39 19.01 -4.71
N ILE A 123 -11.64 18.06 -5.27
CA ILE A 123 -10.70 18.26 -6.38
C ILE A 123 -11.48 18.65 -7.65
N PHE A 124 -12.55 17.91 -7.98
CA PHE A 124 -13.39 18.24 -9.12
C PHE A 124 -13.95 19.67 -9.01
N LYS A 125 -14.49 20.06 -7.86
CA LYS A 125 -14.97 21.43 -7.64
C LYS A 125 -13.88 22.50 -7.80
N ALA A 126 -12.64 22.19 -7.45
CA ALA A 126 -11.51 23.11 -7.62
C ALA A 126 -11.12 23.24 -9.11
N LEU A 127 -11.03 22.13 -9.83
CA LEU A 127 -10.74 22.08 -11.27
C LEU A 127 -11.86 22.72 -12.10
N TRP A 128 -13.11 22.50 -11.72
CA TRP A 128 -14.25 23.14 -12.36
C TRP A 128 -14.17 24.67 -12.25
N ARG A 129 -13.80 25.21 -11.07
CA ARG A 129 -13.58 26.65 -10.89
C ARG A 129 -12.40 27.16 -11.72
N TRP A 130 -11.31 26.38 -11.82
CA TRP A 130 -10.16 26.69 -12.65
C TRP A 130 -10.57 26.76 -14.13
N ALA A 131 -11.27 25.77 -14.64
CA ALA A 131 -11.75 25.74 -16.04
C ALA A 131 -12.69 26.91 -16.37
N ARG A 132 -13.62 27.24 -15.48
CA ARG A 132 -14.54 28.37 -15.66
C ARG A 132 -13.85 29.73 -15.66
N ARG A 133 -12.83 29.92 -14.83
CA ARG A 133 -12.05 31.18 -14.84
C ARG A 133 -11.26 31.36 -16.15
N ARG A 134 -10.84 30.28 -16.74
CA ARG A 134 -10.10 30.29 -18.02
C ARG A 134 -10.97 30.67 -19.21
N HIS A 135 -12.27 30.41 -19.10
CA HIS A 135 -13.23 30.67 -20.16
C HIS A 135 -14.43 31.46 -19.62
N PRO A 136 -14.25 32.73 -19.25
CA PRO A 136 -15.30 33.51 -18.60
C PRO A 136 -16.49 33.78 -19.52
N LYS A 137 -16.25 33.87 -20.84
CA LYS A 137 -17.28 34.12 -21.84
C LYS A 137 -18.04 32.85 -22.30
N GLN A 138 -17.58 31.65 -21.85
CA GLN A 138 -18.19 30.39 -22.27
C GLN A 138 -19.21 29.87 -21.26
N GLY A 139 -20.29 29.28 -21.74
CA GLY A 139 -21.34 28.68 -20.94
C GLY A 139 -20.86 27.42 -20.22
N ARG A 140 -21.57 27.02 -19.14
CA ARG A 140 -21.23 25.80 -18.34
C ARG A 140 -21.19 24.53 -19.18
N ARG A 141 -22.11 24.39 -20.17
CA ARG A 141 -22.18 23.22 -21.05
C ARG A 141 -20.93 23.11 -21.93
N TRP A 142 -20.45 24.23 -22.46
CA TRP A 142 -19.24 24.27 -23.26
C TRP A 142 -18.02 23.83 -22.43
N VAL A 143 -17.88 24.38 -21.22
CA VAL A 143 -16.79 24.03 -20.29
C VAL A 143 -16.85 22.54 -19.93
N ALA A 144 -18.05 21.98 -19.69
CA ALA A 144 -18.23 20.55 -19.43
C ALA A 144 -17.74 19.70 -20.61
N ASN A 145 -18.17 20.00 -21.81
CA ASN A 145 -17.77 19.26 -23.02
C ASN A 145 -16.27 19.36 -23.32
N ARG A 146 -15.64 20.49 -22.92
CA ARG A 146 -14.20 20.73 -23.14
C ARG A 146 -13.30 19.98 -22.17
N TYR A 147 -13.74 19.80 -20.91
CA TYR A 147 -12.90 19.33 -19.82
C TYR A 147 -13.41 18.08 -19.11
N CYS A 148 -14.63 17.66 -19.37
CA CYS A 148 -15.22 16.49 -18.76
C CYS A 148 -15.69 15.49 -19.84
N GLY A 149 -15.44 14.22 -19.58
CA GLY A 149 -15.85 13.13 -20.47
C GLY A 149 -16.34 11.93 -19.68
N ARG A 150 -16.77 10.90 -20.41
CA ARG A 150 -17.27 9.66 -19.85
C ARG A 150 -16.18 8.60 -19.86
N VAL A 151 -16.00 7.93 -18.70
CA VAL A 151 -15.14 6.73 -18.57
C VAL A 151 -15.92 5.64 -17.83
N GLY A 152 -16.35 4.64 -18.54
CA GLY A 152 -17.25 3.62 -17.99
C GLY A 152 -18.59 4.24 -17.56
N ASN A 153 -18.93 4.07 -16.27
CA ASN A 153 -20.14 4.64 -15.67
C ASN A 153 -19.96 6.06 -15.11
N ASP A 154 -18.78 6.66 -15.25
CA ASP A 154 -18.48 8.00 -14.75
C ASP A 154 -18.60 9.03 -15.87
N ASN A 155 -19.64 9.86 -15.82
CA ASN A 155 -19.97 10.85 -16.86
C ASN A 155 -19.25 12.21 -16.70
N TRP A 156 -18.57 12.44 -15.55
CA TRP A 156 -17.99 13.74 -15.20
C TRP A 156 -16.50 13.63 -14.85
N ARG A 157 -15.77 12.83 -15.61
CA ARG A 157 -14.34 12.69 -15.37
C ARG A 157 -13.57 13.81 -16.05
N PHE A 158 -12.78 14.53 -15.28
CA PHE A 158 -11.96 15.62 -15.81
C PHE A 158 -10.81 15.05 -16.67
N PHE A 159 -10.56 15.64 -17.83
CA PHE A 159 -9.48 15.24 -18.73
C PHE A 159 -8.76 16.42 -19.38
N GLY A 160 -7.56 16.16 -19.85
CA GLY A 160 -6.78 16.99 -20.76
C GLY A 160 -6.44 16.23 -22.03
N MET A 161 -6.12 16.95 -23.08
CA MET A 161 -5.61 16.35 -24.31
C MET A 161 -4.09 16.28 -24.23
N ALA A 162 -3.54 15.08 -24.28
CA ALA A 162 -2.11 14.79 -24.39
C ALA A 162 -1.80 14.23 -25.77
N LYS A 163 -0.52 14.17 -26.13
CA LYS A 163 -0.04 13.36 -27.24
C LYS A 163 0.49 12.04 -26.67
N ASP A 164 0.16 10.92 -27.28
CA ASP A 164 0.72 9.62 -26.94
C ASP A 164 2.16 9.47 -27.47
N GLN A 165 2.76 8.31 -27.27
CA GLN A 165 4.11 8.01 -27.75
C GLN A 165 4.26 8.06 -29.27
N GLU A 166 3.15 7.91 -30.01
CA GLU A 166 3.08 8.02 -31.48
C GLU A 166 2.71 9.42 -31.96
N GLY A 167 2.56 10.39 -31.06
CA GLY A 167 2.17 11.76 -31.36
C GLY A 167 0.67 11.98 -31.62
N LYS A 168 -0.16 10.94 -31.48
CA LYS A 168 -1.60 11.03 -31.65
C LYS A 168 -2.28 11.67 -30.43
N PRO A 169 -3.36 12.44 -30.63
CA PRO A 169 -4.10 13.03 -29.53
C PRO A 169 -4.78 11.95 -28.68
N SER A 170 -4.51 11.95 -27.39
CA SER A 170 -5.10 11.02 -26.42
C SER A 170 -5.66 11.75 -25.20
N HIS A 171 -6.65 11.14 -24.53
CA HIS A 171 -7.22 11.70 -23.31
C HIS A 171 -6.38 11.34 -22.08
N HIS A 172 -5.83 12.35 -21.43
CA HIS A 172 -5.19 12.18 -20.13
C HIS A 172 -6.22 12.44 -19.03
N TRP A 173 -6.61 11.38 -18.32
CA TRP A 173 -7.67 11.42 -17.34
C TRP A 173 -7.16 11.73 -15.94
N LEU A 174 -7.93 12.53 -15.20
CA LEU A 174 -7.68 12.73 -13.78
C LEU A 174 -7.90 11.42 -13.02
N SER A 175 -6.94 11.05 -12.17
CA SER A 175 -7.06 9.88 -11.29
C SER A 175 -8.13 10.11 -10.23
N ARG A 176 -8.92 9.08 -9.92
CA ARG A 176 -9.87 9.10 -8.80
C ARG A 176 -9.26 8.42 -7.59
N ALA A 177 -9.22 9.12 -6.47
CA ALA A 177 -8.79 8.55 -5.20
C ALA A 177 -9.71 7.40 -4.79
N ALA A 178 -11.03 7.54 -4.98
CA ALA A 178 -12.03 6.52 -4.67
C ALA A 178 -11.94 5.25 -5.53
N ALA A 179 -11.21 5.27 -6.65
CA ALA A 179 -10.93 4.07 -7.46
C ALA A 179 -9.87 3.18 -6.81
N THR A 180 -9.11 3.68 -5.83
CA THR A 180 -8.12 2.89 -5.10
C THR A 180 -8.83 1.84 -4.25
N PRO A 181 -8.54 0.53 -4.44
CA PRO A 181 -9.15 -0.52 -3.65
C PRO A 181 -8.68 -0.44 -2.19
N VAL A 182 -9.63 -0.54 -1.27
CA VAL A 182 -9.31 -0.64 0.17
C VAL A 182 -8.85 -2.07 0.46
N THR A 183 -7.61 -2.20 0.90
CA THR A 183 -6.99 -3.50 1.20
C THR A 183 -6.83 -3.62 2.71
N ARG A 184 -7.55 -4.55 3.33
CA ARG A 184 -7.38 -4.83 4.75
C ARG A 184 -6.21 -5.78 4.97
N ASP A 185 -5.34 -5.42 5.90
CA ASP A 185 -4.28 -6.33 6.36
C ASP A 185 -4.86 -7.45 7.22
N THR A 186 -4.25 -8.63 7.12
CA THR A 186 -4.57 -9.76 8.02
C THR A 186 -4.24 -9.37 9.45
N LYS A 187 -5.20 -9.54 10.36
CA LYS A 187 -5.02 -9.23 11.79
C LYS A 187 -3.91 -10.09 12.38
N ILE A 188 -3.02 -9.49 13.14
CA ILE A 188 -2.03 -10.21 13.95
C ILE A 188 -2.74 -10.69 15.22
N LYS A 189 -2.45 -11.90 15.69
CA LYS A 189 -2.95 -12.40 16.99
C LYS A 189 -2.44 -11.48 18.10
N GLY A 190 -3.27 -11.24 19.12
CA GLY A 190 -3.00 -10.20 20.13
C GLY A 190 -1.70 -10.38 20.93
N ASP A 191 -1.31 -11.64 21.13
CA ASP A 191 -0.12 -11.98 21.91
C ASP A 191 1.11 -12.23 21.01
N CYS A 192 0.97 -12.04 19.68
CA CYS A 192 2.05 -12.28 18.74
C CYS A 192 3.16 -11.24 18.89
N HIS A 193 4.35 -11.71 19.22
CA HIS A 193 5.55 -10.91 19.33
C HIS A 193 6.55 -11.31 18.22
N PRO A 194 7.08 -10.37 17.43
CA PRO A 194 7.94 -10.70 16.27
C PRO A 194 9.31 -11.29 16.65
N TYR A 195 9.73 -11.17 17.92
CA TYR A 195 10.98 -11.70 18.44
C TYR A 195 10.79 -12.96 19.30
N ASP A 196 9.57 -13.50 19.37
CA ASP A 196 9.27 -14.73 20.08
C ASP A 196 9.20 -15.89 19.09
N PRO A 197 10.10 -16.90 19.21
CA PRO A 197 10.16 -18.04 18.31
C PRO A 197 8.84 -18.81 18.18
N ALA A 198 8.01 -18.81 19.23
CA ALA A 198 6.69 -19.47 19.22
C ALA A 198 5.73 -18.93 18.16
N TRP A 199 5.98 -17.69 17.70
CA TRP A 199 5.12 -17.03 16.69
C TRP A 199 5.71 -17.02 15.27
N GLU A 200 6.90 -17.57 15.07
CA GLU A 200 7.61 -17.57 13.79
C GLU A 200 6.77 -18.19 12.68
N ILE A 201 6.22 -19.39 12.89
CA ILE A 201 5.36 -20.10 11.94
C ILE A 201 4.14 -19.26 11.58
N SER A 202 3.45 -18.68 12.58
CA SER A 202 2.26 -17.85 12.35
C SER A 202 2.58 -16.57 11.56
N LEU A 203 3.75 -15.99 11.75
CA LEU A 203 4.22 -14.82 11.01
C LEU A 203 4.62 -15.18 9.58
N GLU A 204 5.21 -16.34 9.36
CA GLU A 204 5.55 -16.86 8.03
C GLU A 204 4.30 -17.19 7.22
N GLU A 205 3.31 -17.88 7.79
CA GLU A 205 2.02 -18.14 7.16
C GLU A 205 1.35 -16.82 6.73
N ARG A 206 1.38 -15.80 7.59
CA ARG A 206 0.85 -14.47 7.28
C ARG A 206 1.59 -13.80 6.12
N ARG A 207 2.91 -13.97 6.01
CA ARG A 207 3.71 -13.50 4.87
C ARG A 207 3.32 -14.25 3.59
N GLY A 208 3.10 -15.55 3.68
CA GLY A 208 2.61 -16.38 2.59
C GLY A 208 1.26 -15.92 2.03
N VAL A 209 0.29 -15.63 2.90
CA VAL A 209 -1.01 -15.06 2.50
C VAL A 209 -0.86 -13.71 1.81
N LYS A 210 0.03 -12.84 2.28
CA LYS A 210 0.32 -11.56 1.62
C LYS A 210 0.95 -11.74 0.25
N MET A 211 1.87 -12.70 0.12
CA MET A 211 2.53 -13.01 -1.14
C MET A 211 1.54 -13.54 -2.18
N ASP A 212 0.68 -14.49 -1.78
CA ASP A 212 -0.36 -15.06 -2.65
C ASP A 212 -1.29 -13.96 -3.20
N LYS A 213 -1.73 -13.04 -2.35
CA LYS A 213 -2.53 -11.87 -2.77
C LYS A 213 -1.78 -10.93 -3.72
N THR A 214 -0.49 -10.73 -3.51
CA THR A 214 0.34 -9.86 -4.37
C THR A 214 0.52 -10.47 -5.76
N LEU A 215 0.59 -11.80 -5.85
CA LEU A 215 0.68 -12.54 -7.10
C LEU A 215 -0.68 -12.76 -7.78
N GLN A 216 -1.78 -12.41 -7.12
CA GLN A 216 -3.13 -12.60 -7.64
C GLN A 216 -3.29 -11.96 -9.03
N GLY A 217 -3.84 -12.71 -9.98
CA GLY A 217 -3.91 -12.34 -11.39
C GLY A 217 -2.68 -12.75 -12.24
N ARG A 218 -1.61 -13.23 -11.61
CA ARG A 218 -0.39 -13.71 -12.28
C ARG A 218 -0.22 -15.21 -12.10
N ARG A 219 -1.11 -16.00 -12.69
CA ARG A 219 -1.22 -17.47 -12.49
C ARG A 219 0.13 -18.19 -12.54
N THR A 220 0.97 -17.88 -13.51
CA THR A 220 2.30 -18.50 -13.65
C THR A 220 3.21 -18.20 -12.46
N LEU A 221 3.23 -16.96 -11.96
CA LEU A 221 4.06 -16.59 -10.81
C LEU A 221 3.57 -17.24 -9.51
N ILE A 222 2.26 -17.32 -9.32
CA ILE A 222 1.67 -18.04 -8.18
C ILE A 222 2.05 -19.52 -8.23
N HIS A 223 1.95 -20.14 -9.39
CA HIS A 223 2.32 -21.54 -9.59
C HIS A 223 3.80 -21.76 -9.26
N LEU A 224 4.71 -20.91 -9.80
CA LEU A 224 6.14 -21.00 -9.50
C LEU A 224 6.41 -20.83 -8.01
N TRP A 225 5.83 -19.83 -7.37
CA TRP A 225 6.03 -19.57 -5.95
C TRP A 225 5.56 -20.75 -5.08
N LYS A 226 4.37 -21.30 -5.36
CA LYS A 226 3.84 -22.47 -4.64
C LYS A 226 4.66 -23.73 -4.85
N THR A 227 5.10 -24.01 -6.08
CA THR A 227 5.94 -25.18 -6.38
C THR A 227 7.33 -25.11 -5.75
N GLN A 228 7.82 -23.89 -5.50
CA GLN A 228 9.09 -23.67 -4.79
C GLN A 228 8.94 -23.67 -3.25
N GLY A 229 7.73 -23.90 -2.72
CA GLY A 229 7.47 -23.79 -1.27
C GLY A 229 7.70 -22.38 -0.70
N GLY A 230 7.58 -21.35 -1.55
CA GLY A 230 7.80 -19.95 -1.17
C GLY A 230 9.26 -19.52 -1.06
N ASN A 231 10.22 -20.42 -1.33
CA ASN A 231 11.66 -20.16 -1.13
C ASN A 231 12.41 -20.02 -2.44
N GLY A 232 13.54 -19.28 -2.39
CA GLY A 232 14.46 -19.17 -3.52
C GLY A 232 15.30 -20.44 -3.73
N PRO A 233 15.42 -20.98 -4.96
CA PRO A 233 16.14 -22.24 -5.20
C PRO A 233 17.66 -22.16 -4.98
N VAL A 234 18.22 -20.96 -4.90
CA VAL A 234 19.67 -20.75 -4.75
C VAL A 234 20.07 -20.54 -3.28
N CYS A 235 19.31 -19.76 -2.53
CA CYS A 235 19.66 -19.38 -1.15
C CYS A 235 18.71 -19.98 -0.09
N THR A 236 17.68 -20.70 -0.51
CA THR A 236 16.63 -21.26 0.37
C THR A 236 15.88 -20.23 1.22
N GLN A 237 16.16 -18.93 1.03
CA GLN A 237 15.50 -17.85 1.74
C GLN A 237 14.06 -17.64 1.24
N PRO A 238 13.11 -17.26 2.11
CA PRO A 238 11.73 -17.03 1.74
C PRO A 238 11.59 -15.84 0.80
N ILE A 239 10.88 -16.06 -0.31
CA ILE A 239 10.50 -15.02 -1.27
C ILE A 239 9.21 -14.37 -0.79
N THR A 240 9.27 -13.10 -0.43
CA THR A 240 8.16 -12.31 0.10
C THR A 240 7.98 -11.00 -0.67
N THR A 241 6.93 -10.27 -0.38
CA THR A 241 6.72 -8.91 -0.92
C THR A 241 7.82 -7.92 -0.52
N LEU A 242 8.47 -8.14 0.62
CA LEU A 242 9.54 -7.28 1.13
C LEU A 242 10.88 -7.58 0.44
N THR A 243 11.16 -8.85 0.20
CA THR A 243 12.39 -9.28 -0.45
C THR A 243 12.36 -9.06 -1.96
N GLY A 244 11.16 -9.04 -2.54
CA GLY A 244 10.98 -9.05 -3.99
C GLY A 244 11.40 -10.38 -4.62
N TRP A 245 11.34 -10.45 -5.94
CA TRP A 245 11.75 -11.62 -6.74
C TRP A 245 12.07 -11.21 -8.17
N HIS A 246 12.92 -12.02 -8.81
CA HIS A 246 13.14 -11.99 -10.25
C HIS A 246 12.66 -13.31 -10.86
N ASN A 247 12.00 -13.21 -12.01
CA ASN A 247 11.62 -14.37 -12.81
C ASN A 247 12.81 -14.76 -13.71
N HIS A 248 13.41 -15.91 -13.45
CA HIS A 248 14.63 -16.37 -14.10
C HIS A 248 14.34 -17.58 -14.98
N HIS A 249 14.91 -17.63 -16.20
CA HIS A 249 14.86 -18.79 -17.08
C HIS A 249 15.98 -19.76 -16.72
N ILE A 250 15.65 -21.03 -16.48
CA ILE A 250 16.63 -22.08 -16.19
C ILE A 250 17.52 -22.30 -17.42
N VAL A 251 16.90 -22.45 -18.58
CA VAL A 251 17.53 -22.43 -19.88
C VAL A 251 17.28 -21.09 -20.54
N TYR A 252 18.33 -20.35 -20.89
CA TYR A 252 18.19 -19.03 -21.50
C TYR A 252 17.49 -19.07 -22.84
N LYS A 253 16.71 -18.05 -23.17
CA LYS A 253 16.03 -17.92 -24.47
C LYS A 253 17.03 -17.96 -25.67
N THR A 254 18.22 -17.39 -25.47
CA THR A 254 19.29 -17.37 -26.44
C THR A 254 19.82 -18.77 -26.84
N VAL A 255 19.60 -19.77 -26.01
CA VAL A 255 19.96 -21.18 -26.22
C VAL A 255 18.73 -22.09 -26.33
N GLY A 256 17.60 -21.55 -26.74
CA GLY A 256 16.36 -22.31 -27.02
C GLY A 256 15.41 -22.52 -25.82
N GLY A 257 15.61 -21.83 -24.71
CA GLY A 257 14.73 -21.92 -23.56
C GLY A 257 13.33 -21.36 -23.82
N THR A 258 12.30 -22.06 -23.34
CA THR A 258 10.90 -21.70 -23.47
C THR A 258 10.43 -20.71 -22.41
N ASP A 259 9.28 -20.05 -22.64
CA ASP A 259 8.59 -19.20 -21.65
C ASP A 259 7.64 -20.00 -20.73
N GLY A 260 7.67 -21.32 -20.80
CA GLY A 260 6.86 -22.20 -19.97
C GLY A 260 7.20 -22.10 -18.48
N ALA A 261 6.26 -22.49 -17.62
CA ALA A 261 6.48 -22.54 -16.18
C ALA A 261 7.52 -23.60 -15.77
N ASP A 262 7.74 -24.60 -16.62
CA ASP A 262 8.76 -25.64 -16.49
C ASP A 262 10.16 -25.11 -16.60
N ASN A 263 10.37 -24.07 -17.41
CA ASN A 263 11.67 -23.40 -17.62
C ASN A 263 11.87 -22.14 -16.79
N ARG A 264 11.01 -21.85 -15.81
CA ARG A 264 11.12 -20.64 -14.99
C ARG A 264 11.17 -20.95 -13.51
N VAL A 265 11.89 -20.09 -12.76
CA VAL A 265 11.96 -20.09 -11.31
C VAL A 265 11.94 -18.65 -10.79
N LEU A 266 11.43 -18.46 -9.57
CA LEU A 266 11.55 -17.20 -8.85
C LEU A 266 12.85 -17.21 -8.05
N ILE A 267 13.69 -16.21 -8.26
CA ILE A 267 14.98 -16.08 -7.57
C ILE A 267 14.99 -14.81 -6.73
N TYR A 268 15.63 -14.87 -5.60
CA TYR A 268 15.94 -13.71 -4.77
C TYR A 268 16.76 -12.67 -5.56
N PRO A 269 16.44 -11.36 -5.51
CA PRO A 269 17.14 -10.34 -6.31
C PRO A 269 18.66 -10.36 -6.13
N ASN A 270 19.13 -10.55 -4.88
CA ASN A 270 20.57 -10.61 -4.59
C ASN A 270 21.25 -11.89 -5.11
N CYS A 271 20.51 -12.95 -5.40
CA CYS A 271 21.05 -14.17 -6.00
C CYS A 271 21.07 -14.11 -7.54
N HIS A 272 20.24 -13.27 -8.14
CA HIS A 272 20.09 -13.19 -9.60
C HIS A 272 21.38 -12.72 -10.30
N ARG A 273 22.06 -11.70 -9.76
CA ARG A 273 23.35 -11.22 -10.29
C ARG A 273 24.46 -12.27 -10.23
N PRO A 274 24.73 -12.91 -9.07
CA PRO A 274 25.73 -13.99 -8.99
C PRO A 274 25.44 -15.17 -9.92
N VAL A 275 24.18 -15.53 -10.11
CA VAL A 275 23.79 -16.61 -11.04
C VAL A 275 24.25 -16.28 -12.46
N HIS A 276 23.99 -15.07 -12.95
CA HIS A 276 24.44 -14.64 -14.27
C HIS A 276 25.97 -14.45 -14.36
N ALA A 277 26.56 -13.78 -13.35
CA ALA A 277 28.00 -13.45 -13.38
C ALA A 277 28.91 -14.68 -13.29
N LYS A 278 28.47 -15.71 -12.55
CA LYS A 278 29.26 -16.94 -12.33
C LYS A 278 28.81 -18.13 -13.19
N GLY A 279 27.79 -17.93 -14.04
CA GLY A 279 27.23 -19.01 -14.89
C GLY A 279 26.66 -20.18 -14.08
N LEU A 280 26.08 -19.89 -12.87
CA LEU A 280 25.55 -20.94 -12.02
C LEU A 280 24.25 -21.52 -12.61
N THR A 281 24.20 -22.84 -12.71
CA THR A 281 22.98 -23.56 -13.10
C THR A 281 21.99 -23.55 -11.95
N VAL A 282 20.77 -23.10 -12.23
CA VAL A 282 19.68 -23.12 -11.25
C VAL A 282 18.81 -24.32 -11.57
N SER A 283 18.68 -25.25 -10.62
CA SER A 283 17.78 -26.39 -10.73
C SER A 283 16.39 -26.04 -10.21
N LYS A 284 15.36 -26.67 -10.81
CA LYS A 284 14.00 -26.55 -10.31
C LYS A 284 13.89 -27.31 -8.97
N PRO A 285 13.40 -26.67 -7.90
CA PRO A 285 13.20 -27.38 -6.64
C PRO A 285 12.15 -28.47 -6.84
N ARG A 286 12.39 -29.64 -6.25
CA ARG A 286 11.40 -30.72 -6.24
C ARG A 286 10.17 -30.22 -5.48
N PRO A 287 8.94 -30.46 -5.97
CA PRO A 287 7.74 -30.09 -5.22
C PRO A 287 7.78 -30.79 -3.86
N VAL A 288 7.76 -30.01 -2.79
CA VAL A 288 7.63 -30.54 -1.45
C VAL A 288 6.20 -31.11 -1.37
N LYS A 289 6.07 -32.43 -1.15
CA LYS A 289 4.78 -33.04 -0.84
C LYS A 289 4.23 -32.30 0.38
N ALA A 290 3.02 -31.74 0.24
CA ALA A 290 2.32 -31.14 1.37
C ALA A 290 2.31 -32.15 2.54
N PRO A 291 2.61 -31.73 3.78
CA PRO A 291 2.45 -32.61 4.92
C PRO A 291 0.99 -33.09 4.94
N PRO A 292 0.72 -34.35 5.34
CA PRO A 292 -0.63 -34.89 5.40
C PRO A 292 -1.48 -33.95 6.28
N GLN A 293 -2.61 -33.50 5.75
CA GLN A 293 -3.57 -32.71 6.52
C GLN A 293 -3.95 -33.54 7.74
N MET A 294 -3.58 -33.08 8.93
CA MET A 294 -4.11 -33.61 10.19
C MET A 294 -5.61 -33.37 10.15
N GLN A 295 -6.36 -34.46 10.00
CA GLN A 295 -7.82 -34.47 10.21
C GLN A 295 -8.04 -33.97 11.66
N PRO A 296 -9.01 -33.08 11.91
CA PRO A 296 -9.35 -32.70 13.27
C PRO A 296 -9.87 -33.97 13.99
N GLY A 297 -9.09 -34.43 14.98
CA GLY A 297 -9.42 -35.58 15.79
C GLY A 297 -10.78 -35.40 16.44
N ALA A 298 -11.65 -36.37 16.27
CA ALA A 298 -12.88 -36.49 17.02
C ALA A 298 -12.56 -36.48 18.53
N LEU A 299 -13.04 -35.48 19.23
CA LEU A 299 -13.10 -35.48 20.68
C LEU A 299 -14.11 -36.52 21.09
N SER A 300 -13.62 -37.70 21.50
CA SER A 300 -14.44 -38.70 22.20
C SER A 300 -14.72 -38.14 23.60
N HIS A 301 -15.99 -37.93 23.90
CA HIS A 301 -16.47 -37.72 25.25
C HIS A 301 -16.22 -38.99 26.08
N ALA A 302 -15.51 -38.88 27.18
CA ALA A 302 -15.55 -39.71 28.36
C ALA A 302 -15.45 -38.81 29.59
#